data_d7d8a09ba756e1cb11a22a7c97ef9176
#
_entry.id   d7d8a09ba756e1cb11a22a7c97ef9176
#
_cell.length_a   1.000
_cell.length_b   1.000
_cell.length_c   1.000
_cell.angle_alpha   90.00
_cell.angle_beta   90.00
_cell.angle_gamma   90.00
#
_symmetry.space_group_name_H-M   'P 1'
#
loop_
_entity.id
_entity.type
_entity.pdbx_description
1 polymer ?
#
loop_
_entity_poly.entity_id
_entity_poly.type
_entity_poly.pdbx_seq_one_letter_code
_entity_poly.pdbx_strand_id
1 'polypeptide(L)'
;MYKRQGNYQKHDNLLYIEEPYMGKKLIENKSMLLVLQDETSASASEMLIDELHTMENVIFIGMPSAGAISGSAMSTFYLDKSGLQIMFGNLYGDFPEAYASEYEGISPDIWVQGKDVLKYVKELLN
;
A
#
# COMPACT_ATOMS: atom_id res chain seq x y z
N MET A 1 -4.19 -19.27 -4.61
CA MET A 1 -3.32 -18.96 -3.47
C MET A 1 -1.91 -18.73 -4.01
N TYR A 2 -1.55 -17.49 -4.32
CA TYR A 2 -0.22 -17.14 -4.81
C TYR A 2 0.77 -17.23 -3.66
N LYS A 3 1.74 -18.13 -3.75
CA LYS A 3 2.89 -18.12 -2.84
C LYS A 3 3.82 -16.99 -3.29
N ARG A 4 3.87 -15.90 -2.55
CA ARG A 4 4.96 -14.94 -2.65
C ARG A 4 6.24 -15.67 -2.29
N GLN A 5 7.10 -15.91 -3.27
CA GLN A 5 8.48 -16.33 -3.04
C GLN A 5 9.33 -15.06 -3.06
N GLY A 6 9.30 -14.31 -1.96
CA GLY A 6 10.27 -13.25 -1.76
C GLY A 6 11.65 -13.85 -1.48
N ASN A 7 12.66 -13.38 -2.19
CA ASN A 7 14.04 -13.69 -1.85
C ASN A 7 14.46 -12.80 -0.67
N TYR A 8 14.74 -13.42 0.46
CA TYR A 8 15.27 -12.72 1.63
C TYR A 8 16.78 -12.63 1.51
N GLN A 9 17.32 -11.42 1.43
CA GLN A 9 18.75 -11.19 1.57
C GLN A 9 19.02 -10.54 2.93
N LYS A 10 20.00 -11.07 3.65
CA LYS A 10 20.44 -10.51 4.91
C LYS A 10 21.69 -9.67 4.66
N HIS A 11 21.56 -8.36 4.83
CA HIS A 11 22.67 -7.43 4.76
C HIS A 11 22.80 -6.71 6.11
N ASP A 12 23.92 -6.85 6.80
CA ASP A 12 24.28 -6.13 8.03
C ASP A 12 23.16 -5.99 9.09
N ASN A 13 22.48 -7.11 9.41
CA ASN A 13 21.36 -7.19 10.35
C ASN A 13 20.03 -6.55 9.87
N LEU A 14 19.96 -6.07 8.63
CA LEU A 14 18.69 -5.72 7.99
C LEU A 14 18.18 -6.89 7.16
N LEU A 15 16.91 -7.15 7.25
CA LEU A 15 16.21 -8.14 6.42
C LEU A 15 15.62 -7.38 5.23
N TYR A 16 16.13 -7.64 4.03
CA TYR A 16 15.56 -7.13 2.79
C TYR A 16 14.62 -8.18 2.22
N ILE A 17 13.44 -7.73 1.84
CA ILE A 17 12.53 -8.51 0.99
C ILE A 17 12.65 -7.88 -0.39
N GLU A 18 13.46 -8.48 -1.26
CA GLU A 18 13.41 -8.16 -2.67
C GLU A 18 12.23 -8.89 -3.30
N GLU A 19 11.19 -8.18 -3.63
CA GLU A 19 10.19 -8.68 -4.56
C GLU A 19 10.63 -8.25 -5.97
N PRO A 20 10.95 -9.20 -6.87
CA PRO A 20 11.20 -8.82 -8.25
C PRO A 20 9.89 -8.32 -8.86
N TYR A 21 9.82 -7.03 -9.07
CA TYR A 21 8.77 -6.38 -9.84
C TYR A 21 8.96 -6.68 -11.34
N MET A 22 8.86 -7.95 -11.69
CA MET A 22 9.03 -8.42 -13.06
C MET A 22 7.66 -8.53 -13.69
N GLY A 23 7.30 -7.59 -14.56
CA GLY A 23 6.18 -7.66 -15.49
C GLY A 23 4.99 -8.45 -14.99
N LYS A 24 4.29 -7.94 -13.98
CA LYS A 24 3.15 -8.66 -13.38
C LYS A 24 2.15 -8.97 -14.48
N LYS A 25 1.89 -10.26 -14.70
CA LYS A 25 0.79 -10.69 -15.53
C LYS A 25 -0.49 -10.22 -14.88
N LEU A 26 -1.32 -9.51 -15.64
CA LEU A 26 -2.64 -9.10 -15.16
C LEU A 26 -3.44 -10.34 -14.71
N ILE A 27 -4.00 -10.23 -13.53
CA ILE A 27 -4.92 -11.23 -12.99
C ILE A 27 -6.26 -11.03 -13.67
N GLU A 28 -6.74 -12.04 -14.37
CA GLU A 28 -8.05 -11.99 -15.02
C GLU A 28 -9.16 -11.80 -13.98
N ASN A 29 -9.96 -10.77 -14.20
CA ASN A 29 -11.14 -10.49 -13.39
C ASN A 29 -12.30 -10.07 -14.29
N LYS A 30 -13.41 -10.81 -14.23
CA LYS A 30 -14.60 -10.54 -15.04
C LYS A 30 -15.56 -9.53 -14.40
N SER A 31 -15.39 -9.27 -13.11
CA SER A 31 -16.23 -8.34 -12.37
C SER A 31 -15.55 -6.99 -12.27
N MET A 32 -16.30 -5.91 -12.39
CA MET A 32 -15.76 -4.57 -12.07
C MET A 32 -15.56 -4.44 -10.56
N LEU A 33 -14.37 -4.05 -10.15
CA LEU A 33 -14.02 -3.76 -8.78
C LEU A 33 -13.77 -2.25 -8.64
N LEU A 34 -14.53 -1.60 -7.77
CA LEU A 34 -14.33 -0.20 -7.42
C LEU A 34 -13.61 -0.13 -6.08
N VAL A 35 -12.42 0.44 -6.09
CA VAL A 35 -11.57 0.61 -4.90
C VAL A 35 -11.67 2.06 -4.45
N LEU A 36 -12.16 2.27 -3.22
CA LEU A 36 -12.25 3.59 -2.62
C LEU A 36 -11.03 3.85 -1.76
N GLN A 37 -10.35 4.95 -1.99
CA GLN A 37 -9.14 5.34 -1.27
C GLN A 37 -9.16 6.82 -0.88
N ASP A 38 -8.42 7.17 0.15
CA ASP A 38 -8.23 8.53 0.61
C ASP A 38 -6.84 8.71 1.27
N GLU A 39 -6.57 9.93 1.74
CA GLU A 39 -5.32 10.30 2.40
C GLU A 39 -5.07 9.56 3.73
N THR A 40 -6.02 8.79 4.23
CA THR A 40 -5.85 7.93 5.41
C THR A 40 -5.49 6.49 5.05
N SER A 41 -5.59 6.15 3.77
CA SER A 41 -5.18 4.83 3.25
C SER A 41 -3.65 4.74 3.27
N ALA A 42 -3.10 3.98 4.21
CA ALA A 42 -1.67 3.92 4.48
C ALA A 42 -1.15 2.49 4.64
N SER A 43 0.15 2.30 4.44
CA SER A 43 0.88 1.06 4.76
C SER A 43 0.24 -0.17 4.09
N ALA A 44 -0.33 -1.10 4.85
CA ALA A 44 -0.96 -2.31 4.30
C ALA A 44 -2.08 -2.02 3.29
N SER A 45 -2.79 -0.91 3.43
CA SER A 45 -3.79 -0.48 2.45
C SER A 45 -3.14 -0.12 1.12
N GLU A 46 -1.99 0.55 1.16
CA GLU A 46 -1.25 0.91 -0.06
C GLU A 46 -0.66 -0.32 -0.75
N MET A 47 -0.17 -1.29 0.04
CA MET A 47 0.27 -2.57 -0.50
C MET A 47 -0.88 -3.31 -1.20
N LEU A 48 -2.09 -3.26 -0.64
CA LEU A 48 -3.27 -3.84 -1.28
C LEU A 48 -3.64 -3.10 -2.57
N ILE A 49 -3.63 -1.76 -2.55
CA ILE A 49 -3.91 -0.93 -3.73
C ILE A 49 -2.91 -1.26 -4.84
N ASP A 50 -1.62 -1.32 -4.51
CA ASP A 50 -0.55 -1.69 -5.45
C ASP A 50 -0.76 -3.08 -6.07
N GLU A 51 -1.12 -4.07 -5.26
CA GLU A 51 -1.45 -5.41 -5.75
C GLU A 51 -2.68 -5.40 -6.68
N LEU A 52 -3.70 -4.61 -6.36
CA LEU A 52 -4.92 -4.52 -7.16
C LEU A 52 -4.68 -3.87 -8.52
N HIS A 53 -3.64 -3.04 -8.70
CA HIS A 53 -3.23 -2.54 -10.02
C HIS A 53 -2.79 -3.65 -10.97
N THR A 54 -2.52 -4.85 -10.48
CA THR A 54 -2.22 -6.02 -11.31
C THR A 54 -3.46 -6.82 -11.73
N MET A 55 -4.65 -6.37 -11.35
CA MET A 55 -5.93 -7.03 -11.65
C MET A 55 -6.67 -6.27 -12.75
N GLU A 56 -7.33 -7.01 -13.64
CA GLU A 56 -8.20 -6.42 -14.66
C GLU A 56 -9.49 -5.87 -14.06
N ASN A 57 -10.07 -4.88 -14.73
CA ASN A 57 -11.38 -4.30 -14.38
C ASN A 57 -11.43 -3.71 -12.95
N VAL A 58 -10.36 -3.07 -12.52
CA VAL A 58 -10.28 -2.32 -11.26
C VAL A 58 -10.25 -0.84 -11.58
N ILE A 59 -11.01 -0.05 -10.83
CA ILE A 59 -11.03 1.42 -10.90
C ILE A 59 -10.81 1.97 -9.51
N PHE A 60 -9.83 2.85 -9.34
CA PHE A 60 -9.50 3.51 -8.09
C PHE A 60 -10.15 4.89 -8.04
N ILE A 61 -10.89 5.17 -6.96
CA ILE A 61 -11.70 6.39 -6.83
C ILE A 61 -11.42 7.05 -5.47
N GLY A 62 -11.20 8.36 -5.48
CA GLY A 62 -11.06 9.14 -4.25
C GLY A 62 -9.92 10.14 -4.27
N MET A 63 -9.08 10.11 -3.26
CA MET A 63 -7.89 10.95 -3.08
C MET A 63 -6.63 10.07 -3.11
N PRO A 64 -5.43 10.65 -3.32
CA PRO A 64 -4.19 9.91 -3.16
C PRO A 64 -4.11 9.27 -1.77
N SER A 65 -3.48 8.11 -1.69
CA SER A 65 -3.17 7.46 -0.41
C SER A 65 -2.14 8.27 0.40
N ALA A 66 -1.82 7.82 1.60
CA ALA A 66 -0.96 8.55 2.53
C ALA A 66 0.52 8.67 2.09
N GLY A 67 1.00 7.77 1.23
CA GLY A 67 2.43 7.69 0.88
C GLY A 67 3.29 7.21 2.04
N ALA A 68 2.85 6.19 2.77
CA ALA A 68 3.55 5.61 3.91
C ALA A 68 3.82 4.12 3.69
N ILE A 69 4.54 3.79 2.62
CA ILE A 69 4.74 2.41 2.19
C ILE A 69 6.15 1.88 2.52
N SER A 70 7.17 2.74 2.55
CA SER A 70 8.56 2.32 2.70
C SER A 70 8.92 1.79 4.09
N GLY A 71 8.19 2.21 5.13
CA GLY A 71 8.42 1.76 6.49
C GLY A 71 7.43 0.67 6.89
N SER A 72 7.93 -0.48 7.32
CA SER A 72 7.08 -1.54 7.83
C SER A 72 7.66 -2.17 9.09
N ALA A 73 6.83 -2.94 9.80
CA ALA A 73 7.12 -3.56 11.09
C ALA A 73 7.64 -2.57 12.16
N MET A 74 6.83 -2.37 13.18
CA MET A 74 7.16 -1.50 14.31
C MET A 74 7.82 -2.34 15.42
N SER A 75 8.99 -1.90 15.86
CA SER A 75 9.60 -2.40 17.09
C SER A 75 9.34 -1.47 18.24
N THR A 76 9.02 -2.04 19.38
CA THR A 76 8.75 -1.31 20.61
C THR A 76 9.85 -1.61 21.63
N PHE A 77 10.43 -0.56 22.19
CA PHE A 77 11.41 -0.63 23.26
C PHE A 77 10.92 0.18 24.46
N TYR A 78 11.23 -0.31 25.63
CA TYR A 78 10.97 0.40 26.89
C TYR A 78 12.29 0.81 27.52
N LEU A 79 12.39 2.05 27.96
CA LEU A 79 13.54 2.52 28.72
C LEU A 79 13.41 2.06 30.18
N ASP A 80 14.34 1.23 30.64
CA ASP A 80 14.27 0.54 31.93
C ASP A 80 14.04 1.45 33.14
N LYS A 81 14.59 2.68 33.11
CA LYS A 81 14.51 3.61 34.25
C LYS A 81 13.27 4.50 34.23
N SER A 82 12.80 4.89 33.06
CA SER A 82 11.70 5.84 32.92
C SER A 82 10.38 5.20 32.54
N GLY A 83 10.41 3.96 32.05
CA GLY A 83 9.25 3.27 31.47
C GLY A 83 8.75 3.88 30.16
N LEU A 84 9.47 4.86 29.60
CA LEU A 84 9.09 5.45 28.31
C LEU A 84 9.15 4.42 27.21
N GLN A 85 8.12 4.41 26.38
CA GLN A 85 8.01 3.59 25.19
C GLN A 85 8.59 4.35 24.00
N ILE A 86 9.49 3.70 23.27
CA ILE A 86 10.02 4.16 22.00
C ILE A 86 9.56 3.19 20.92
N MET A 87 8.92 3.71 19.88
CA MET A 87 8.48 2.93 18.73
C MET A 87 9.20 3.44 17.48
N PHE A 88 9.72 2.53 16.67
CA PHE A 88 10.30 2.87 15.38
C PHE A 88 10.12 1.73 14.38
N GLY A 89 10.08 2.09 13.09
CA GLY A 89 10.09 1.11 12.01
C GLY A 89 11.45 0.42 11.94
N ASN A 90 11.46 -0.89 11.81
CA ASN A 90 12.67 -1.71 11.72
C ASN A 90 12.81 -2.47 10.39
N LEU A 91 11.88 -2.26 9.48
CA LEU A 91 11.92 -2.74 8.11
C LEU A 91 11.79 -1.56 7.16
N TYR A 92 12.62 -1.55 6.15
CA TYR A 92 12.52 -0.64 5.03
C TYR A 92 12.23 -1.45 3.77
N GLY A 93 11.17 -1.10 3.07
CA GLY A 93 10.82 -1.66 1.76
C GLY A 93 11.28 -0.72 0.67
N ASP A 94 12.06 -1.22 -0.27
CA ASP A 94 12.38 -0.52 -1.51
C ASP A 94 11.46 -1.06 -2.61
N PHE A 95 10.58 -0.19 -3.10
CA PHE A 95 9.59 -0.52 -4.12
C PHE A 95 9.83 0.35 -5.36
N PRO A 96 10.94 0.15 -6.10
CA PRO A 96 11.39 1.08 -7.13
C PRO A 96 10.43 1.25 -8.30
N GLU A 97 9.49 0.34 -8.47
CA GLU A 97 8.50 0.35 -9.56
C GLU A 97 7.05 0.31 -9.02
N ALA A 98 6.87 0.57 -7.72
CA ALA A 98 5.54 0.64 -7.15
C ALA A 98 4.77 1.86 -7.69
N TYR A 99 3.47 1.74 -7.79
CA TYR A 99 2.59 2.89 -8.04
C TYR A 99 2.61 3.89 -6.90
N ALA A 100 3.04 3.44 -5.71
CA ALA A 100 3.20 4.28 -4.53
C ALA A 100 4.58 4.92 -4.50
N SER A 101 4.62 6.24 -4.28
CA SER A 101 5.83 6.91 -3.84
C SER A 101 5.69 7.37 -2.40
N GLU A 102 6.79 7.34 -1.67
CA GLU A 102 6.83 7.83 -0.30
C GLU A 102 6.44 9.30 -0.26
N TYR A 103 5.52 9.67 0.63
CA TYR A 103 4.90 11.00 0.80
C TYR A 103 3.91 11.44 -0.29
N GLU A 104 3.92 10.87 -1.48
CA GLU A 104 2.98 11.25 -2.55
C GLU A 104 1.76 10.33 -2.58
N GLY A 105 1.96 9.08 -2.17
CA GLY A 105 0.93 8.05 -2.21
C GLY A 105 0.61 7.55 -3.61
N ILE A 106 -0.42 6.72 -3.69
CA ILE A 106 -0.94 6.18 -4.94
C ILE A 106 -2.11 7.05 -5.39
N SER A 107 -2.02 7.59 -6.60
CA SER A 107 -3.09 8.39 -7.17
C SER A 107 -4.27 7.53 -7.62
N PRO A 108 -5.51 7.98 -7.41
CA PRO A 108 -6.70 7.31 -7.95
C PRO A 108 -6.87 7.59 -9.44
N ASP A 109 -7.64 6.75 -10.14
CA ASP A 109 -8.06 6.99 -11.52
C ASP A 109 -9.10 8.12 -11.60
N ILE A 110 -9.97 8.20 -10.61
CA ILE A 110 -11.02 9.22 -10.51
C ILE A 110 -10.87 10.01 -9.22
N TRP A 111 -10.54 11.28 -9.34
CA TRP A 111 -10.37 12.17 -8.20
C TRP A 111 -11.72 12.65 -7.66
N VAL A 112 -11.95 12.42 -6.36
CA VAL A 112 -13.14 12.90 -5.65
C VAL A 112 -12.68 13.57 -4.36
N GLN A 113 -12.61 14.89 -4.36
CA GLN A 113 -12.14 15.67 -3.23
C GLN A 113 -13.30 16.25 -2.40
N GLY A 114 -13.15 16.22 -1.07
CA GLY A 114 -14.06 16.92 -0.15
C GLY A 114 -15.48 16.35 -0.08
N LYS A 115 -15.70 15.13 -0.58
CA LYS A 115 -16.98 14.44 -0.57
C LYS A 115 -16.83 13.06 0.04
N ASP A 116 -17.91 12.54 0.57
CA ASP A 116 -18.03 11.12 0.88
C ASP A 116 -17.96 10.32 -0.43
N VAL A 117 -16.82 9.69 -0.67
CA VAL A 117 -16.52 8.94 -1.90
C VAL A 117 -17.53 7.81 -2.08
N LEU A 118 -17.91 7.13 -1.00
CA LEU A 118 -18.90 6.05 -1.06
C LEU A 118 -20.27 6.57 -1.52
N LYS A 119 -20.68 7.72 -1.03
CA LYS A 119 -21.93 8.36 -1.45
C LYS A 119 -21.86 8.75 -2.94
N TYR A 120 -20.76 9.36 -3.36
CA TYR A 120 -20.54 9.72 -4.76
C TYR A 120 -20.66 8.50 -5.69
N VAL A 121 -19.99 7.40 -5.35
CA VAL A 121 -20.05 6.16 -6.15
C VAL A 121 -21.46 5.57 -6.19
N LYS A 122 -22.17 5.56 -5.06
CA LYS A 122 -23.58 5.11 -5.04
C LYS A 122 -24.49 5.95 -5.93
N GLU A 123 -24.25 7.26 -6.00
CA GLU A 123 -24.99 8.16 -6.89
C GLU A 123 -24.68 7.93 -8.36
N LEU A 124 -23.45 7.52 -8.70
CA LEU A 124 -23.05 7.18 -10.06
C LEU A 124 -23.64 5.86 -10.57
N LEU A 125 -23.93 4.93 -9.67
CA LEU A 125 -24.40 3.58 -10.00
C LEU A 125 -25.94 3.49 -10.06
N ASN A 126 -26.67 4.54 -9.67
CA ASN A 126 -28.13 4.63 -9.73
C ASN A 126 -28.59 5.44 -10.93
#